data_4482e562b29a82998f2f9c689a76c923
#
_entry.id   4482e562b29a82998f2f9c689a76c923
#
_cell.length_a   1.000
_cell.length_b   1.000
_cell.length_c   1.000
_cell.angle_alpha   90.00
_cell.angle_beta   90.00
_cell.angle_gamma   90.00
#
_symmetry.space_group_name_H-M   'P 1'
#
loop_
_entity.id
_entity.type
_entity.pdbx_description
1 polymer ?
#
loop_
_entity_poly.entity_id
_entity_poly.type
_entity_poly.pdbx_seq_one_letter_code
_entity_poly.pdbx_strand_id
1 'polypeptide(L)'
;MATKANVLLIGSGGVGTMATYALQTGGKADVTAVLRSNFKVVSENGFSIDSVQHGDGITGFKPTQILNQVPSAKEGQAFDFIVVTTKNIPDIRPNVADIIEPAVTPGHSVIVLLQNGLNIQVPIIERFPTNAVISGVSLIGATETSPGTVRHDDEDVSKIGVFESPKVPRDVAVAAAKKFVDIYNACGKVDCMYDEDVPFTRWRKLIYNTSYNAIATILRMDTTRMRISEHVIDNLIRPAMLEVKAAAKAAGVNLPDDICDLMIRIDPNDTYWKPSMCQDIEKGNLIEFENIVGEPMREAEKLGVATPVLKTLYGFTKALQFQIMEAKGLISPKWEKDSKYA
;
A
#
# COMPACT_ATOMS: atom_id res chain seq x y z
N MET A 1 19.75 26.46 11.26
CA MET A 1 19.17 25.10 11.24
C MET A 1 18.48 24.93 9.90
N ALA A 2 18.64 23.81 9.19
CA ALA A 2 17.85 23.56 7.99
C ALA A 2 16.37 23.51 8.35
N THR A 3 15.51 24.10 7.50
CA THR A 3 14.06 24.03 7.69
C THR A 3 13.59 22.60 7.55
N LYS A 4 12.83 22.12 8.54
CA LYS A 4 12.20 20.82 8.48
C LYS A 4 11.14 20.77 7.37
N ALA A 5 10.97 19.60 6.76
CA ALA A 5 9.90 19.37 5.83
C ALA A 5 8.55 19.30 6.54
N ASN A 6 7.52 19.94 5.97
CA ASN A 6 6.14 19.85 6.45
C ASN A 6 5.48 18.64 5.78
N VAL A 7 5.21 17.57 6.55
CA VAL A 7 4.71 16.28 6.05
C VAL A 7 3.30 16.04 6.57
N LEU A 8 2.37 15.78 5.65
CA LEU A 8 1.06 15.23 5.97
C LEU A 8 1.08 13.72 5.72
N LEU A 9 0.78 12.90 6.72
CA LEU A 9 0.63 11.47 6.58
C LEU A 9 -0.84 11.07 6.78
N ILE A 10 -1.40 10.38 5.79
CA ILE A 10 -2.80 9.98 5.76
C ILE A 10 -2.91 8.45 5.84
N GLY A 11 -3.46 7.97 6.95
CA GLY A 11 -3.58 6.56 7.29
C GLY A 11 -2.55 6.13 8.34
N SER A 12 -3.02 5.57 9.45
CA SER A 12 -2.17 5.18 10.59
C SER A 12 -2.50 3.76 11.06
N GLY A 13 -2.53 2.82 10.11
CA GLY A 13 -2.36 1.40 10.38
C GLY A 13 -0.89 1.08 10.67
N GLY A 14 -0.49 -0.19 10.65
CA GLY A 14 0.89 -0.58 10.94
C GLY A 14 1.93 0.20 10.14
N VAL A 15 1.87 0.14 8.82
CA VAL A 15 2.82 0.84 7.91
C VAL A 15 2.82 2.35 8.15
N GLY A 16 1.63 2.98 8.23
CA GLY A 16 1.54 4.43 8.41
C GLY A 16 2.06 4.91 9.76
N THR A 17 1.86 4.14 10.82
CA THR A 17 2.39 4.46 12.16
C THR A 17 3.91 4.38 12.17
N MET A 18 4.50 3.32 11.57
CA MET A 18 5.97 3.20 11.48
C MET A 18 6.58 4.29 10.60
N ALA A 19 5.96 4.62 9.46
CA ALA A 19 6.38 5.73 8.63
C ALA A 19 6.30 7.08 9.37
N THR A 20 5.24 7.30 10.15
CA THR A 20 5.11 8.49 11.02
C THR A 20 6.26 8.54 12.04
N TYR A 21 6.55 7.40 12.66
CA TYR A 21 7.61 7.29 13.66
C TYR A 21 8.99 7.59 13.06
N ALA A 22 9.34 6.98 11.93
CA ALA A 22 10.62 7.20 11.25
C ALA A 22 10.80 8.67 10.83
N LEU A 23 9.78 9.26 10.16
CA LEU A 23 9.81 10.65 9.71
C LEU A 23 9.95 11.65 10.88
N GLN A 24 9.18 11.45 11.96
CA GLN A 24 9.17 12.36 13.09
C GLN A 24 10.44 12.27 13.93
N THR A 25 10.91 11.05 14.23
CA THR A 25 12.08 10.83 15.08
C THR A 25 13.39 11.15 14.39
N GLY A 26 13.43 11.14 13.05
CA GLY A 26 14.58 11.59 12.25
C GLY A 26 14.88 13.07 12.36
N GLY A 27 13.95 13.88 12.86
CA GLY A 27 14.15 15.31 13.15
C GLY A 27 14.22 16.21 11.92
N LYS A 28 14.14 15.67 10.68
CA LYS A 28 14.12 16.44 9.43
C LYS A 28 12.71 16.78 8.94
N ALA A 29 11.67 16.26 9.59
CA ALA A 29 10.27 16.54 9.27
C ALA A 29 9.47 16.90 10.51
N ASP A 30 8.44 17.73 10.33
CA ASP A 30 7.33 17.91 11.24
C ASP A 30 6.12 17.20 10.63
N VAL A 31 5.61 16.17 11.32
CA VAL A 31 4.58 15.28 10.78
C VAL A 31 3.21 15.63 11.35
N THR A 32 2.26 15.93 10.46
CA THR A 32 0.83 15.96 10.77
C THR A 32 0.22 14.63 10.34
N ALA A 33 -0.29 13.84 11.29
CA ALA A 33 -0.91 12.56 11.00
C ALA A 33 -2.44 12.66 11.00
N VAL A 34 -3.08 12.16 9.94
CA VAL A 34 -4.55 12.07 9.83
C VAL A 34 -4.99 10.66 10.17
N LEU A 35 -5.69 10.54 11.28
CA LEU A 35 -6.18 9.28 11.85
C LEU A 35 -7.70 9.18 11.72
N ARG A 36 -8.24 7.97 11.69
CA ARG A 36 -9.69 7.73 11.66
C ARG A 36 -10.16 6.95 12.90
N SER A 37 -10.21 5.64 12.84
CA SER A 37 -10.74 4.77 13.92
C SER A 37 -9.92 4.85 15.20
N ASN A 38 -8.60 5.07 15.10
CA ASN A 38 -7.69 5.18 16.25
C ASN A 38 -7.46 6.63 16.73
N PHE A 39 -8.10 7.62 16.13
CA PHE A 39 -7.90 9.06 16.44
C PHE A 39 -8.05 9.35 17.93
N LYS A 40 -9.16 8.91 18.54
CA LYS A 40 -9.44 9.23 19.97
C LYS A 40 -8.36 8.66 20.88
N VAL A 41 -8.04 7.39 20.72
CA VAL A 41 -7.04 6.69 21.57
C VAL A 41 -5.67 7.33 21.43
N VAL A 42 -5.23 7.59 20.19
CA VAL A 42 -3.91 8.17 19.94
C VAL A 42 -3.82 9.63 20.36
N SER A 43 -4.88 10.41 20.21
CA SER A 43 -4.90 11.81 20.68
C SER A 43 -4.75 11.90 22.19
N GLU A 44 -5.38 10.99 22.93
CA GLU A 44 -5.30 10.92 24.39
C GLU A 44 -3.95 10.34 24.85
N ASN A 45 -3.59 9.15 24.35
CA ASN A 45 -2.51 8.33 24.92
C ASN A 45 -1.24 8.25 24.05
N GLY A 46 -1.28 8.71 22.78
CA GLY A 46 -0.22 8.46 21.82
C GLY A 46 -0.26 7.02 21.28
N PHE A 47 0.67 6.72 20.41
CA PHE A 47 0.89 5.36 19.91
C PHE A 47 1.69 4.52 20.91
N SER A 48 1.39 3.23 20.96
CA SER A 48 2.21 2.19 21.59
C SER A 48 2.83 1.33 20.49
N ILE A 49 4.16 1.15 20.51
CA ILE A 49 4.90 0.47 19.44
C ILE A 49 5.87 -0.52 20.07
N ASP A 50 5.79 -1.78 19.64
CA ASP A 50 6.83 -2.78 19.83
C ASP A 50 7.51 -3.03 18.49
N SER A 51 8.83 -2.88 18.42
CA SER A 51 9.55 -2.81 17.16
C SER A 51 10.90 -3.52 17.20
N VAL A 52 11.11 -4.44 16.26
CA VAL A 52 12.41 -5.14 16.08
C VAL A 52 13.58 -4.19 15.78
N GLN A 53 13.31 -3.01 15.18
CA GLN A 53 14.33 -2.03 14.82
C GLN A 53 14.44 -0.86 15.81
N HIS A 54 13.31 -0.43 16.37
CA HIS A 54 13.28 0.76 17.22
C HIS A 54 13.27 0.43 18.71
N GLY A 55 13.01 -0.82 19.08
CA GLY A 55 12.90 -1.32 20.44
C GLY A 55 11.46 -1.53 20.89
N ASP A 56 11.29 -2.29 21.94
CA ASP A 56 9.99 -2.62 22.53
C ASP A 56 9.58 -1.59 23.58
N GLY A 57 8.27 -1.53 23.88
CA GLY A 57 7.72 -0.72 24.97
C GLY A 57 7.73 0.78 24.68
N ILE A 58 7.77 1.22 23.42
CA ILE A 58 7.60 2.62 23.07
C ILE A 58 6.14 2.99 23.34
N THR A 59 5.90 3.91 24.29
CA THR A 59 4.56 4.36 24.65
C THR A 59 4.46 5.88 24.58
N GLY A 60 3.23 6.39 24.34
CA GLY A 60 2.97 7.81 24.32
C GLY A 60 3.55 8.56 23.11
N PHE A 61 3.97 7.85 22.05
CA PHE A 61 4.50 8.52 20.87
C PHE A 61 3.41 9.33 20.16
N LYS A 62 3.69 10.59 19.92
CA LYS A 62 2.82 11.50 19.16
C LYS A 62 3.64 12.21 18.08
N PRO A 63 3.11 12.31 16.85
CA PRO A 63 3.67 13.21 15.83
C PRO A 63 3.45 14.68 16.25
N THR A 64 4.00 15.60 15.48
CA THR A 64 3.85 17.05 15.71
C THR A 64 2.39 17.46 15.85
N GLN A 65 1.52 16.92 14.99
CA GLN A 65 0.08 17.16 15.02
C GLN A 65 -0.73 15.91 14.70
N ILE A 66 -1.88 15.76 15.33
CA ILE A 66 -2.83 14.67 15.10
C ILE A 66 -4.18 15.28 14.72
N LEU A 67 -4.71 14.86 13.56
CA LEU A 67 -6.00 15.30 13.04
C LEU A 67 -6.90 14.10 12.74
N ASN A 68 -8.21 14.31 12.73
CA ASN A 68 -9.18 13.30 12.30
C ASN A 68 -9.74 13.56 10.89
N GLN A 69 -9.34 14.65 10.28
CA GLN A 69 -9.72 15.05 8.92
C GLN A 69 -8.52 15.63 8.19
N VAL A 70 -8.49 15.45 6.87
CA VAL A 70 -7.45 16.05 6.02
C VAL A 70 -7.62 17.56 6.04
N PRO A 71 -6.59 18.32 6.44
CA PRO A 71 -6.67 19.78 6.51
C PRO A 71 -6.66 20.41 5.11
N SER A 72 -7.20 21.63 5.03
CA SER A 72 -7.16 22.42 3.81
C SER A 72 -5.81 23.13 3.65
N ALA A 73 -5.14 22.97 2.52
CA ALA A 73 -3.93 23.71 2.17
C ALA A 73 -4.14 25.24 2.08
N LYS A 74 -5.41 25.68 1.97
CA LYS A 74 -5.77 27.11 1.93
C LYS A 74 -5.76 27.78 3.29
N GLU A 75 -5.79 26.99 4.39
CA GLU A 75 -5.94 27.47 5.76
C GLU A 75 -4.64 27.41 6.56
N GLY A 76 -3.53 27.01 5.94
CA GLY A 76 -2.25 26.84 6.64
C GLY A 76 -1.05 26.83 5.71
N GLN A 77 0.08 26.40 6.24
CA GLN A 77 1.30 26.19 5.46
C GLN A 77 1.12 25.00 4.54
N ALA A 78 1.53 25.13 3.28
CA ALA A 78 1.52 24.05 2.33
C ALA A 78 2.37 22.85 2.81
N PHE A 79 1.90 21.64 2.53
CA PHE A 79 2.66 20.43 2.81
C PHE A 79 3.69 20.17 1.69
N ASP A 80 4.94 19.97 2.08
CA ASP A 80 6.01 19.56 1.15
C ASP A 80 5.77 18.13 0.64
N PHE A 81 5.34 17.23 1.54
CA PHE A 81 5.01 15.85 1.21
C PHE A 81 3.65 15.46 1.78
N ILE A 82 2.86 14.78 0.94
CA ILE A 82 1.61 14.11 1.32
C ILE A 82 1.83 12.61 1.18
N VAL A 83 2.02 11.93 2.30
CA VAL A 83 2.30 10.49 2.36
C VAL A 83 1.00 9.73 2.58
N VAL A 84 0.68 8.85 1.64
CA VAL A 84 -0.57 8.07 1.64
C VAL A 84 -0.26 6.62 1.96
N THR A 85 -0.77 6.16 3.09
CA THR A 85 -0.65 4.77 3.58
C THR A 85 -2.00 4.10 3.83
N THR A 86 -3.09 4.77 3.46
CA THR A 86 -4.43 4.17 3.50
C THR A 86 -4.54 3.02 2.52
N LYS A 87 -5.41 2.07 2.81
CA LYS A 87 -5.79 1.07 1.81
C LYS A 87 -6.33 1.76 0.55
N ASN A 88 -5.91 1.26 -0.61
CA ASN A 88 -6.42 1.75 -1.89
C ASN A 88 -7.63 0.93 -2.33
N ILE A 89 -8.82 1.50 -2.18
CA ILE A 89 -10.11 0.87 -2.48
C ILE A 89 -10.81 1.72 -3.55
N PRO A 90 -10.41 1.60 -4.83
CA PRO A 90 -10.88 2.51 -5.88
C PRO A 90 -12.34 2.30 -6.27
N ASP A 91 -12.93 1.16 -5.95
CA ASP A 91 -14.33 0.81 -6.18
C ASP A 91 -15.31 1.45 -5.17
N ILE A 92 -14.77 2.20 -4.17
CA ILE A 92 -15.59 2.88 -3.15
C ILE A 92 -15.21 4.36 -3.08
N ARG A 93 -16.21 5.23 -2.89
CA ARG A 93 -15.99 6.66 -2.66
C ARG A 93 -16.06 7.01 -1.17
N PRO A 94 -15.26 8.02 -0.71
CA PRO A 94 -14.24 8.75 -1.48
C PRO A 94 -13.01 7.87 -1.77
N ASN A 95 -12.44 7.99 -2.98
CA ASN A 95 -11.17 7.34 -3.33
C ASN A 95 -9.98 8.16 -2.81
N VAL A 96 -8.75 7.66 -3.04
CA VAL A 96 -7.53 8.31 -2.54
C VAL A 96 -7.38 9.74 -3.06
N ALA A 97 -7.67 9.99 -4.34
CA ALA A 97 -7.58 11.34 -4.91
C ALA A 97 -8.57 12.32 -4.22
N ASP A 98 -9.81 11.86 -3.97
CA ASP A 98 -10.80 12.67 -3.26
C ASP A 98 -10.36 12.97 -1.80
N ILE A 99 -9.75 12.00 -1.14
CA ILE A 99 -9.31 12.12 0.27
C ILE A 99 -8.18 13.15 0.40
N ILE A 100 -7.20 13.13 -0.50
CA ILE A 100 -6.02 14.01 -0.37
C ILE A 100 -6.24 15.41 -0.95
N GLU A 101 -7.24 15.60 -1.83
CA GLU A 101 -7.46 16.85 -2.57
C GLU A 101 -7.42 18.12 -1.73
N PRO A 102 -8.05 18.17 -0.52
CA PRO A 102 -8.02 19.39 0.30
C PRO A 102 -6.61 19.86 0.66
N ALA A 103 -5.66 18.92 0.83
CA ALA A 103 -4.30 19.22 1.28
C ALA A 103 -3.31 19.47 0.15
N VAL A 104 -3.67 19.16 -1.10
CA VAL A 104 -2.75 19.28 -2.24
C VAL A 104 -2.60 20.75 -2.66
N THR A 105 -1.37 21.24 -2.64
CA THR A 105 -1.02 22.53 -3.24
C THR A 105 -0.46 22.27 -4.65
N PRO A 106 -1.14 22.74 -5.71
CA PRO A 106 -0.69 22.50 -7.09
C PRO A 106 0.76 22.95 -7.33
N GLY A 107 1.56 22.09 -7.96
CA GLY A 107 2.97 22.35 -8.27
C GLY A 107 3.94 22.39 -7.08
N HIS A 108 3.45 22.24 -5.85
CA HIS A 108 4.27 22.27 -4.63
C HIS A 108 4.31 20.91 -3.91
N SER A 109 3.15 20.42 -3.49
CA SER A 109 3.08 19.18 -2.71
C SER A 109 3.53 17.98 -3.53
N VAL A 110 4.45 17.19 -2.97
CA VAL A 110 4.87 15.90 -3.51
C VAL A 110 3.98 14.80 -2.91
N ILE A 111 3.33 14.00 -3.75
CA ILE A 111 2.42 12.94 -3.30
C ILE A 111 3.20 11.62 -3.27
N VAL A 112 3.34 11.00 -2.09
CA VAL A 112 4.06 9.74 -1.87
C VAL A 112 3.06 8.62 -1.60
N LEU A 113 2.98 7.65 -2.50
CA LEU A 113 2.07 6.52 -2.40
C LEU A 113 2.79 5.30 -1.81
N LEU A 114 2.73 5.11 -0.49
CA LEU A 114 3.19 3.90 0.21
C LEU A 114 2.11 2.81 0.18
N GLN A 115 1.49 2.61 -0.97
CA GLN A 115 0.37 1.70 -1.18
C GLN A 115 0.77 0.57 -2.13
N ASN A 116 0.15 -0.60 -1.92
CA ASN A 116 0.34 -1.78 -2.76
C ASN A 116 -0.40 -1.65 -4.10
N GLY A 117 0.01 -2.49 -5.05
CA GLY A 117 -0.70 -2.69 -6.31
C GLY A 117 -0.09 -1.98 -7.50
N LEU A 118 -0.71 -2.20 -8.65
CA LEU A 118 -0.37 -1.62 -9.95
C LEU A 118 -1.30 -0.43 -10.25
N ASN A 119 -0.84 0.51 -11.05
CA ASN A 119 -1.62 1.66 -11.57
C ASN A 119 -2.25 2.54 -10.50
N ILE A 120 -1.76 2.49 -9.27
CA ILE A 120 -2.27 3.30 -8.15
C ILE A 120 -2.08 4.81 -8.36
N GLN A 121 -1.09 5.18 -9.17
CA GLN A 121 -0.74 6.58 -9.50
C GLN A 121 -1.67 7.19 -10.55
N VAL A 122 -2.33 6.39 -11.38
CA VAL A 122 -3.08 6.90 -12.54
C VAL A 122 -4.13 7.94 -12.13
N PRO A 123 -5.08 7.65 -11.22
CA PRO A 123 -6.08 8.62 -10.81
C PRO A 123 -5.48 9.83 -10.07
N ILE A 124 -4.30 9.68 -9.48
CA ILE A 124 -3.61 10.75 -8.76
C ILE A 124 -2.97 11.72 -9.76
N ILE A 125 -2.27 11.22 -10.78
CA ILE A 125 -1.65 12.03 -11.82
C ILE A 125 -2.72 12.74 -12.66
N GLU A 126 -3.83 12.07 -12.95
CA GLU A 126 -4.95 12.69 -13.68
C GLU A 126 -5.55 13.86 -12.89
N ARG A 127 -5.72 13.70 -11.58
CA ARG A 127 -6.32 14.73 -10.72
C ARG A 127 -5.36 15.87 -10.40
N PHE A 128 -4.05 15.56 -10.21
CA PHE A 128 -3.01 16.49 -9.79
C PHE A 128 -1.83 16.50 -10.76
N PRO A 129 -2.05 16.90 -12.02
CA PRO A 129 -1.09 16.70 -13.10
C PRO A 129 0.20 17.55 -12.96
N THR A 130 0.20 18.56 -12.10
CA THR A 130 1.36 19.44 -11.85
C THR A 130 2.15 19.04 -10.60
N ASN A 131 1.72 17.99 -9.90
CA ASN A 131 2.37 17.52 -8.68
C ASN A 131 3.22 16.28 -8.98
N ALA A 132 4.42 16.23 -8.42
CA ALA A 132 5.23 15.02 -8.48
C ALA A 132 4.55 13.90 -7.68
N VAL A 133 4.45 12.71 -8.27
CA VAL A 133 3.90 11.51 -7.64
C VAL A 133 5.02 10.48 -7.50
N ILE A 134 5.22 10.02 -6.29
CA ILE A 134 6.30 9.12 -5.90
C ILE A 134 5.74 7.75 -5.53
N SER A 135 6.32 6.71 -6.09
CA SER A 135 6.09 5.32 -5.72
C SER A 135 6.84 5.00 -4.43
N GLY A 136 6.15 4.46 -3.45
CA GLY A 136 6.78 3.80 -2.31
C GLY A 136 6.37 2.33 -2.27
N VAL A 137 7.35 1.44 -2.40
CA VAL A 137 7.17 0.01 -2.20
C VAL A 137 7.78 -0.36 -0.86
N SER A 138 6.92 -0.57 0.13
CA SER A 138 7.33 -0.94 1.49
C SER A 138 7.34 -2.47 1.65
N LEU A 139 8.38 -3.00 2.26
CA LEU A 139 8.59 -4.40 2.60
C LEU A 139 8.70 -4.55 4.12
N ILE A 140 7.77 -3.98 4.84
CA ILE A 140 7.73 -3.95 6.31
C ILE A 140 6.70 -4.94 6.85
N GLY A 141 7.02 -5.61 7.94
CA GLY A 141 6.07 -6.34 8.76
C GLY A 141 5.58 -5.47 9.92
N ALA A 142 4.48 -4.75 9.72
CA ALA A 142 3.89 -3.92 10.77
C ALA A 142 2.37 -4.07 10.79
N THR A 143 1.83 -4.39 11.96
CA THR A 143 0.40 -4.64 12.17
C THR A 143 -0.14 -3.80 13.31
N GLU A 144 -1.23 -3.07 13.09
CA GLU A 144 -2.02 -2.49 14.17
C GLU A 144 -2.84 -3.62 14.80
N THR A 145 -2.47 -3.98 16.04
CA THR A 145 -3.08 -5.09 16.80
C THR A 145 -4.32 -4.65 17.56
N SER A 146 -4.34 -3.40 18.00
CA SER A 146 -5.50 -2.71 18.57
C SER A 146 -5.36 -1.21 18.26
N PRO A 147 -6.44 -0.40 18.38
CA PRO A 147 -6.36 1.01 18.04
C PRO A 147 -5.18 1.73 18.70
N GLY A 148 -4.25 2.24 17.89
CA GLY A 148 -3.05 2.94 18.35
C GLY A 148 -1.91 2.06 18.88
N THR A 149 -2.06 0.71 18.85
CA THR A 149 -1.00 -0.22 19.24
C THR A 149 -0.47 -0.95 18.01
N VAL A 150 0.82 -0.85 17.75
CA VAL A 150 1.47 -1.41 16.57
C VAL A 150 2.56 -2.38 16.99
N ARG A 151 2.52 -3.56 16.38
CA ARG A 151 3.61 -4.53 16.39
C ARG A 151 4.34 -4.46 15.05
N HIS A 152 5.63 -4.20 15.11
CA HIS A 152 6.55 -4.13 13.98
C HIS A 152 7.57 -5.27 14.14
N ASP A 153 7.39 -6.35 13.40
CA ASP A 153 8.08 -7.63 13.56
C ASP A 153 8.92 -8.04 12.33
N ASP A 154 8.97 -7.21 11.27
CA ASP A 154 9.89 -7.37 10.15
C ASP A 154 10.40 -5.99 9.70
N GLU A 155 11.67 -5.90 9.32
CA GLU A 155 12.40 -4.66 9.08
C GLU A 155 11.70 -3.70 8.11
N ASP A 156 11.81 -2.39 8.37
CA ASP A 156 11.32 -1.35 7.45
C ASP A 156 12.32 -1.15 6.31
N VAL A 157 12.11 -1.90 5.24
CA VAL A 157 12.81 -1.76 3.97
C VAL A 157 11.85 -1.14 2.96
N SER A 158 12.20 0.03 2.44
CA SER A 158 11.34 0.77 1.50
C SER A 158 12.10 1.19 0.25
N LYS A 159 11.47 1.05 -0.92
CA LYS A 159 11.98 1.53 -2.20
C LYS A 159 11.13 2.69 -2.71
N ILE A 160 11.76 3.83 -2.89
CA ILE A 160 11.14 5.11 -3.24
C ILE A 160 11.61 5.55 -4.62
N GLY A 161 10.70 5.64 -5.59
CA GLY A 161 11.03 6.05 -6.94
C GLY A 161 9.94 6.93 -7.56
N VAL A 162 10.10 7.31 -8.81
CA VAL A 162 9.24 8.28 -9.48
C VAL A 162 8.21 7.57 -10.34
N PHE A 163 6.95 7.99 -10.25
CA PHE A 163 5.97 7.76 -11.30
C PHE A 163 6.08 8.86 -12.36
N GLU A 164 6.21 8.47 -13.63
CA GLU A 164 6.26 9.41 -14.73
C GLU A 164 4.97 10.23 -14.82
N SER A 165 5.12 11.54 -14.91
CA SER A 165 4.00 12.47 -15.08
C SER A 165 4.26 13.38 -16.29
N PRO A 166 3.30 13.55 -17.21
CA PRO A 166 3.51 14.34 -18.44
C PRO A 166 3.81 15.83 -18.20
N LYS A 167 3.43 16.36 -17.03
CA LYS A 167 3.56 17.79 -16.71
C LYS A 167 4.60 18.10 -15.63
N VAL A 168 5.30 17.09 -15.11
CA VAL A 168 6.36 17.27 -14.11
C VAL A 168 7.68 16.80 -14.72
N PRO A 169 8.70 17.66 -14.81
CA PRO A 169 10.03 17.25 -15.28
C PRO A 169 10.58 16.11 -14.41
N ARG A 170 11.15 15.09 -15.07
CA ARG A 170 11.67 13.89 -14.37
C ARG A 170 12.73 14.23 -13.33
N ASP A 171 13.64 15.15 -13.63
CA ASP A 171 14.69 15.60 -12.70
C ASP A 171 14.13 16.24 -11.44
N VAL A 172 13.05 17.02 -11.54
CA VAL A 172 12.33 17.60 -10.40
C VAL A 172 11.72 16.50 -9.52
N ALA A 173 11.05 15.52 -10.15
CA ALA A 173 10.45 14.40 -9.42
C ALA A 173 11.53 13.51 -8.76
N VAL A 174 12.66 13.26 -9.43
CA VAL A 174 13.81 12.52 -8.90
C VAL A 174 14.42 13.24 -7.70
N ALA A 175 14.61 14.56 -7.78
CA ALA A 175 15.13 15.35 -6.67
C ALA A 175 14.20 15.28 -5.45
N ALA A 176 12.88 15.34 -5.67
CA ALA A 176 11.87 15.20 -4.62
C ALA A 176 11.89 13.79 -3.99
N ALA A 177 12.00 12.73 -4.79
CA ALA A 177 12.10 11.36 -4.30
C ALA A 177 13.36 11.14 -3.44
N LYS A 178 14.52 11.62 -3.90
CA LYS A 178 15.78 11.54 -3.15
C LYS A 178 15.72 12.35 -1.85
N LYS A 179 15.08 13.53 -1.87
CA LYS A 179 14.83 14.32 -0.65
C LYS A 179 13.95 13.55 0.34
N PHE A 180 12.90 12.87 -0.13
CA PHE A 180 12.06 12.05 0.73
C PHE A 180 12.85 10.89 1.36
N VAL A 181 13.67 10.18 0.58
CA VAL A 181 14.57 9.11 1.07
C VAL A 181 15.49 9.62 2.18
N ASP A 182 16.13 10.79 1.99
CA ASP A 182 17.00 11.41 2.98
C ASP A 182 16.26 11.77 4.29
N ILE A 183 15.02 12.24 4.16
CA ILE A 183 14.18 12.58 5.34
C ILE A 183 13.74 11.30 6.07
N TYR A 184 13.34 10.27 5.34
CA TYR A 184 12.86 9.01 5.90
C TYR A 184 13.97 8.26 6.65
N ASN A 185 15.19 8.22 6.07
CA ASN A 185 16.37 7.60 6.68
C ASN A 185 16.96 8.38 7.86
N ALA A 186 16.52 9.61 8.10
CA ALA A 186 17.15 10.46 9.12
C ALA A 186 17.06 9.90 10.55
N CYS A 187 16.12 8.98 10.82
CA CYS A 187 16.04 8.27 12.10
C CYS A 187 17.19 7.26 12.29
N GLY A 188 17.92 6.90 11.22
CA GLY A 188 19.10 6.01 11.28
C GLY A 188 18.80 4.54 11.56
N LYS A 189 17.53 4.11 11.46
CA LYS A 189 17.09 2.76 11.83
C LYS A 189 16.21 2.08 10.78
N VAL A 190 16.07 2.67 9.60
CA VAL A 190 15.28 2.12 8.49
C VAL A 190 16.16 2.04 7.25
N ASP A 191 15.77 1.21 6.30
CA ASP A 191 16.46 1.09 5.00
C ASP A 191 15.54 1.58 3.88
N CYS A 192 15.59 2.88 3.63
CA CYS A 192 14.83 3.51 2.56
C CYS A 192 15.78 3.86 1.41
N MET A 193 15.57 3.25 0.25
CA MET A 193 16.42 3.36 -0.93
C MET A 193 15.73 4.10 -2.05
N TYR A 194 16.51 4.89 -2.83
CA TYR A 194 16.00 5.41 -4.09
C TYR A 194 15.90 4.27 -5.12
N ASP A 195 14.74 4.16 -5.74
CA ASP A 195 14.42 3.14 -6.75
C ASP A 195 14.48 3.75 -8.15
N GLU A 196 15.43 3.31 -8.96
CA GLU A 196 15.56 3.76 -10.34
C GLU A 196 14.61 3.02 -11.30
N ASP A 197 14.12 1.84 -10.90
CA ASP A 197 13.25 0.98 -11.70
C ASP A 197 11.96 0.60 -10.94
N VAL A 198 11.09 1.60 -10.77
CA VAL A 198 9.77 1.43 -10.13
C VAL A 198 8.93 0.33 -10.79
N PRO A 199 8.85 0.22 -12.13
CA PRO A 199 8.14 -0.88 -12.77
C PRO A 199 8.65 -2.25 -12.33
N PHE A 200 9.97 -2.48 -12.34
CA PHE A 200 10.56 -3.73 -11.89
C PHE A 200 10.18 -4.05 -10.44
N THR A 201 10.37 -3.10 -9.54
CA THR A 201 10.09 -3.29 -8.10
C THR A 201 8.61 -3.60 -7.85
N ARG A 202 7.70 -2.90 -8.53
CA ARG A 202 6.25 -3.15 -8.38
C ARG A 202 5.83 -4.50 -8.95
N TRP A 203 6.25 -4.84 -10.16
CA TRP A 203 5.92 -6.13 -10.77
C TRP A 203 6.53 -7.30 -9.96
N ARG A 204 7.77 -7.14 -9.45
CA ARG A 204 8.39 -8.13 -8.58
C ARG A 204 7.56 -8.39 -7.31
N LYS A 205 7.08 -7.33 -6.64
CA LYS A 205 6.21 -7.46 -5.46
C LYS A 205 4.85 -8.08 -5.81
N LEU A 206 4.33 -7.79 -6.99
CA LEU A 206 3.05 -8.34 -7.47
C LEU A 206 3.12 -9.86 -7.71
N ILE A 207 4.27 -10.45 -8.03
CA ILE A 207 4.40 -11.92 -8.10
C ILE A 207 3.87 -12.55 -6.81
N TYR A 208 4.27 -12.02 -5.66
CA TYR A 208 3.79 -12.49 -4.35
C TYR A 208 2.37 -11.99 -4.05
N ASN A 209 2.13 -10.68 -4.15
CA ASN A 209 0.88 -10.10 -3.69
C ASN A 209 -0.34 -10.57 -4.50
N THR A 210 -0.23 -10.67 -5.82
CA THR A 210 -1.36 -11.10 -6.66
C THR A 210 -1.72 -12.57 -6.43
N SER A 211 -0.72 -13.43 -6.14
CA SER A 211 -0.93 -14.85 -5.90
C SER A 211 -1.23 -15.16 -4.43
N TYR A 212 -0.24 -15.02 -3.54
CA TYR A 212 -0.40 -15.38 -2.13
C TYR A 212 -1.50 -14.58 -1.42
N ASN A 213 -1.54 -13.25 -1.59
CA ASN A 213 -2.57 -12.45 -0.93
C ASN A 213 -3.99 -12.88 -1.35
N ALA A 214 -4.24 -13.00 -2.66
CA ALA A 214 -5.58 -13.36 -3.16
C ALA A 214 -5.98 -14.76 -2.70
N ILE A 215 -5.09 -15.76 -2.86
CA ILE A 215 -5.39 -17.16 -2.52
C ILE A 215 -5.52 -17.34 -1.00
N ALA A 216 -4.63 -16.71 -0.20
CA ALA A 216 -4.75 -16.69 1.25
C ALA A 216 -6.10 -16.09 1.71
N THR A 217 -6.51 -15.01 1.06
CA THR A 217 -7.80 -14.34 1.32
C THR A 217 -8.99 -15.24 1.05
N ILE A 218 -8.96 -16.01 -0.03
CA ILE A 218 -10.03 -16.93 -0.42
C ILE A 218 -10.06 -18.14 0.51
N LEU A 219 -8.89 -18.73 0.79
CA LEU A 219 -8.77 -19.98 1.58
C LEU A 219 -8.73 -19.76 3.10
N ARG A 220 -8.50 -18.52 3.58
CA ARG A 220 -8.22 -18.21 5.00
C ARG A 220 -7.00 -18.96 5.55
N MET A 221 -6.03 -19.22 4.69
CA MET A 221 -4.87 -20.05 4.99
C MET A 221 -3.59 -19.20 5.01
N ASP A 222 -2.70 -19.48 5.96
CA ASP A 222 -1.35 -18.90 6.00
C ASP A 222 -0.40 -19.51 4.96
N THR A 223 0.70 -18.81 4.70
CA THR A 223 1.66 -19.18 3.65
C THR A 223 2.38 -20.50 3.94
N THR A 224 2.65 -20.82 5.21
CA THR A 224 3.28 -22.07 5.63
C THR A 224 2.39 -23.26 5.33
N ARG A 225 1.10 -23.22 5.69
CA ARG A 225 0.14 -24.30 5.40
C ARG A 225 -0.10 -24.48 3.91
N MET A 226 -0.08 -23.38 3.12
CA MET A 226 -0.17 -23.47 1.66
C MET A 226 1.01 -24.25 1.07
N ARG A 227 2.24 -24.03 1.59
CA ARG A 227 3.43 -24.76 1.16
C ARG A 227 3.40 -26.23 1.59
N ILE A 228 2.97 -26.51 2.82
CA ILE A 228 2.80 -27.88 3.32
C ILE A 228 1.80 -28.67 2.46
N SER A 229 0.75 -28.01 1.96
CA SER A 229 -0.27 -28.66 1.16
C SER A 229 0.15 -28.94 -0.29
N GLU A 230 1.36 -28.53 -0.72
CA GLU A 230 1.96 -28.67 -2.04
C GLU A 230 1.02 -28.34 -3.21
N HIS A 231 -0.14 -29.01 -3.32
CA HIS A 231 -1.10 -28.80 -4.42
C HIS A 231 -1.63 -27.36 -4.49
N VAL A 232 -1.69 -26.61 -3.40
CA VAL A 232 -2.05 -25.18 -3.43
C VAL A 232 -0.96 -24.38 -4.15
N ILE A 233 0.31 -24.74 -3.92
CA ILE A 233 1.42 -24.12 -4.63
C ILE A 233 1.35 -24.48 -6.12
N ASP A 234 1.25 -25.79 -6.44
CA ASP A 234 1.38 -26.27 -7.82
C ASP A 234 0.18 -25.90 -8.68
N ASN A 235 -1.03 -25.93 -8.11
CA ASN A 235 -2.27 -25.74 -8.89
C ASN A 235 -2.84 -24.32 -8.82
N LEU A 236 -2.42 -23.48 -7.85
CA LEU A 236 -2.97 -22.13 -7.67
C LEU A 236 -1.89 -21.05 -7.65
N ILE A 237 -0.93 -21.12 -6.70
CA ILE A 237 0.06 -20.07 -6.49
C ILE A 237 0.99 -19.93 -7.70
N ARG A 238 1.66 -21.01 -8.09
CA ARG A 238 2.60 -20.99 -9.21
C ARG A 238 1.95 -20.59 -10.53
N PRO A 239 0.80 -21.14 -10.94
CA PRO A 239 0.09 -20.68 -12.14
C PRO A 239 -0.25 -19.17 -12.10
N ALA A 240 -0.74 -18.64 -10.97
CA ALA A 240 -0.99 -17.21 -10.82
C ALA A 240 0.29 -16.38 -10.97
N MET A 241 1.40 -16.80 -10.34
CA MET A 241 2.70 -16.14 -10.47
C MET A 241 3.21 -16.10 -11.90
N LEU A 242 3.05 -17.22 -12.64
CA LEU A 242 3.46 -17.30 -14.05
C LEU A 242 2.65 -16.36 -14.93
N GLU A 243 1.36 -16.19 -14.69
CA GLU A 243 0.53 -15.21 -15.39
C GLU A 243 0.99 -13.77 -15.11
N VAL A 244 1.29 -13.42 -13.84
CA VAL A 244 1.85 -12.11 -13.48
C VAL A 244 3.22 -11.90 -14.14
N LYS A 245 4.10 -12.91 -14.15
CA LYS A 245 5.41 -12.83 -14.81
C LYS A 245 5.27 -12.61 -16.32
N ALA A 246 4.32 -13.29 -16.97
CA ALA A 246 4.03 -13.11 -18.39
C ALA A 246 3.49 -11.68 -18.67
N ALA A 247 2.59 -11.18 -17.82
CA ALA A 247 2.08 -9.82 -17.92
C ALA A 247 3.20 -8.76 -17.75
N ALA A 248 4.07 -8.92 -16.76
CA ALA A 248 5.23 -8.06 -16.54
C ALA A 248 6.14 -8.02 -17.78
N LYS A 249 6.46 -9.21 -18.35
CA LYS A 249 7.27 -9.31 -19.56
C LYS A 249 6.62 -8.59 -20.75
N ALA A 250 5.33 -8.77 -20.95
CA ALA A 250 4.59 -8.05 -22.01
C ALA A 250 4.56 -6.53 -21.80
N ALA A 251 4.56 -6.08 -20.53
CA ALA A 251 4.69 -4.68 -20.16
C ALA A 251 6.14 -4.15 -20.25
N GLY A 252 7.08 -4.94 -20.77
CA GLY A 252 8.49 -4.55 -20.92
C GLY A 252 9.36 -4.75 -19.68
N VAL A 253 8.85 -5.40 -18.65
CA VAL A 253 9.57 -5.65 -17.38
C VAL A 253 10.05 -7.09 -17.33
N ASN A 254 11.37 -7.30 -17.39
CA ASN A 254 11.99 -8.60 -17.34
C ASN A 254 12.32 -9.00 -15.89
N LEU A 255 11.51 -9.86 -15.30
CA LEU A 255 11.77 -10.44 -13.99
C LEU A 255 12.69 -11.67 -14.12
N PRO A 256 13.49 -12.00 -13.08
CA PRO A 256 14.35 -13.20 -13.07
C PRO A 256 13.59 -14.48 -13.38
N ASP A 257 14.28 -15.45 -14.00
CA ASP A 257 13.63 -16.70 -14.39
C ASP A 257 13.14 -17.51 -13.20
N ASP A 258 13.84 -17.46 -12.10
CA ASP A 258 13.56 -18.16 -10.83
C ASP A 258 12.65 -17.38 -9.87
N ILE A 259 12.12 -16.20 -10.29
CA ILE A 259 11.35 -15.32 -9.42
C ILE A 259 10.17 -16.02 -8.72
N CYS A 260 9.48 -16.94 -9.42
CA CYS A 260 8.38 -17.68 -8.81
C CYS A 260 8.87 -18.60 -7.69
N ASP A 261 9.97 -19.32 -7.91
CA ASP A 261 10.56 -20.21 -6.91
C ASP A 261 11.11 -19.43 -5.69
N LEU A 262 11.69 -18.28 -5.96
CA LEU A 262 12.15 -17.38 -4.92
C LEU A 262 10.97 -16.87 -4.07
N MET A 263 9.89 -16.40 -4.70
CA MET A 263 8.72 -15.88 -4.00
C MET A 263 7.93 -16.99 -3.26
N ILE A 264 7.93 -18.23 -3.74
CA ILE A 264 7.31 -19.35 -3.03
C ILE A 264 8.04 -19.62 -1.70
N ARG A 265 9.35 -19.41 -1.66
CA ARG A 265 10.20 -19.72 -0.50
C ARG A 265 10.64 -18.51 0.31
N ILE A 266 10.09 -17.31 0.02
CA ILE A 266 10.56 -16.06 0.64
C ILE A 266 10.24 -16.01 2.14
N ASP A 267 9.07 -16.51 2.54
CA ASP A 267 8.70 -16.53 3.95
C ASP A 267 9.41 -17.69 4.69
N PRO A 268 9.88 -17.51 5.93
CA PRO A 268 10.38 -18.60 6.75
C PRO A 268 9.37 -19.75 6.91
N ASN A 269 9.85 -20.97 7.11
CA ASN A 269 9.00 -22.17 7.13
C ASN A 269 8.07 -22.26 8.35
N ASP A 270 8.39 -21.55 9.41
CA ASP A 270 7.79 -21.64 10.73
C ASP A 270 6.98 -20.40 11.17
N THR A 271 6.84 -19.43 10.27
CA THR A 271 6.19 -18.15 10.63
C THR A 271 4.67 -18.18 10.58
N TYR A 272 4.06 -19.12 9.86
CA TYR A 272 2.60 -19.20 9.66
C TYR A 272 2.01 -17.85 9.26
N TRP A 273 2.70 -17.14 8.38
CA TRP A 273 2.38 -15.76 8.01
C TRP A 273 1.06 -15.67 7.24
N LYS A 274 0.22 -14.73 7.65
CA LYS A 274 -0.99 -14.35 6.89
C LYS A 274 -0.73 -13.06 6.13
N PRO A 275 -0.77 -13.08 4.80
CA PRO A 275 -0.62 -11.88 4.00
C PRO A 275 -1.68 -10.81 4.32
N SER A 276 -1.35 -9.54 4.05
CA SER A 276 -2.13 -8.38 4.51
C SER A 276 -3.62 -8.42 4.11
N MET A 277 -3.93 -8.83 2.88
CA MET A 277 -5.32 -8.93 2.40
C MET A 277 -6.10 -10.03 3.14
N CYS A 278 -5.45 -11.14 3.52
CA CYS A 278 -6.04 -12.18 4.35
C CYS A 278 -6.33 -11.65 5.77
N GLN A 279 -5.41 -10.89 6.36
CA GLN A 279 -5.64 -10.23 7.64
C GLN A 279 -6.80 -9.22 7.57
N ASP A 280 -6.89 -8.45 6.47
CA ASP A 280 -7.98 -7.48 6.26
C ASP A 280 -9.35 -8.15 6.28
N ILE A 281 -9.52 -9.21 5.50
CA ILE A 281 -10.83 -9.89 5.41
C ILE A 281 -11.20 -10.60 6.71
N GLU A 282 -10.25 -11.12 7.47
CA GLU A 282 -10.50 -11.71 8.79
C GLU A 282 -10.95 -10.67 9.82
N LYS A 283 -10.47 -9.42 9.69
CA LYS A 283 -10.92 -8.27 10.47
C LYS A 283 -12.22 -7.65 9.92
N GLY A 284 -12.80 -8.22 8.86
CA GLY A 284 -13.96 -7.66 8.17
C GLY A 284 -13.68 -6.33 7.46
N ASN A 285 -12.43 -6.05 7.12
CA ASN A 285 -12.05 -4.85 6.38
C ASN A 285 -12.22 -5.04 4.88
N LEU A 286 -12.38 -3.92 4.16
CA LEU A 286 -12.32 -3.90 2.71
C LEU A 286 -10.92 -4.32 2.22
N ILE A 287 -10.87 -4.98 1.07
CA ILE A 287 -9.64 -5.56 0.50
C ILE A 287 -9.19 -4.84 -0.77
N GLU A 288 -7.87 -4.77 -0.99
CA GLU A 288 -7.24 -4.03 -2.11
C GLU A 288 -7.18 -4.86 -3.40
N PHE A 289 -8.24 -5.64 -3.70
CA PHE A 289 -8.21 -6.59 -4.80
C PHE A 289 -8.12 -5.93 -6.19
N GLU A 290 -8.65 -4.71 -6.35
CA GLU A 290 -8.63 -4.01 -7.64
C GLU A 290 -7.21 -3.72 -8.11
N ASN A 291 -6.37 -3.11 -7.27
CA ASN A 291 -5.00 -2.76 -7.67
C ASN A 291 -4.00 -3.92 -7.53
N ILE A 292 -4.31 -4.94 -6.73
CA ILE A 292 -3.43 -6.09 -6.51
C ILE A 292 -3.70 -7.22 -7.52
N VAL A 293 -4.96 -7.47 -7.87
CA VAL A 293 -5.35 -8.54 -8.80
C VAL A 293 -5.94 -7.96 -10.09
N GLY A 294 -6.86 -7.01 -9.98
CA GLY A 294 -7.60 -6.45 -11.12
C GLY A 294 -6.72 -5.69 -12.09
N GLU A 295 -5.86 -4.78 -11.60
CA GLU A 295 -4.98 -4.01 -12.50
C GLU A 295 -3.95 -4.88 -13.24
N PRO A 296 -3.22 -5.83 -12.59
CA PRO A 296 -2.35 -6.75 -13.34
C PRO A 296 -3.08 -7.57 -14.38
N MET A 297 -4.29 -8.03 -14.08
CA MET A 297 -5.14 -8.76 -15.02
C MET A 297 -5.53 -7.88 -16.23
N ARG A 298 -6.03 -6.66 -15.98
CA ARG A 298 -6.41 -5.72 -17.04
C ARG A 298 -5.24 -5.29 -17.90
N GLU A 299 -4.06 -5.09 -17.30
CA GLU A 299 -2.85 -4.76 -18.04
C GLU A 299 -2.43 -5.93 -18.95
N ALA A 300 -2.48 -7.16 -18.44
CA ALA A 300 -2.25 -8.36 -19.25
C ALA A 300 -3.24 -8.47 -20.43
N GLU A 301 -4.53 -8.24 -20.20
CA GLU A 301 -5.56 -8.25 -21.26
C GLU A 301 -5.27 -7.21 -22.35
N LYS A 302 -4.90 -5.98 -21.99
CA LYS A 302 -4.50 -4.91 -22.94
C LYS A 302 -3.30 -5.33 -23.81
N LEU A 303 -2.38 -6.11 -23.23
CA LEU A 303 -1.15 -6.56 -23.88
C LEU A 303 -1.31 -7.93 -24.57
N GLY A 304 -2.53 -8.48 -24.62
CA GLY A 304 -2.83 -9.75 -25.29
C GLY A 304 -2.34 -10.99 -24.54
N VAL A 305 -2.09 -10.89 -23.24
CA VAL A 305 -1.67 -12.00 -22.39
C VAL A 305 -2.89 -12.64 -21.71
N ALA A 306 -3.10 -13.93 -21.91
CA ALA A 306 -4.18 -14.65 -21.24
C ALA A 306 -3.87 -14.87 -19.74
N THR A 307 -4.83 -14.55 -18.88
CA THR A 307 -4.70 -14.67 -17.42
C THR A 307 -5.93 -15.35 -16.79
N PRO A 308 -6.24 -16.60 -17.15
CA PRO A 308 -7.45 -17.30 -16.66
C PRO A 308 -7.45 -17.51 -15.14
N VAL A 309 -6.29 -17.74 -14.52
CA VAL A 309 -6.18 -17.88 -13.06
C VAL A 309 -6.43 -16.53 -12.38
N LEU A 310 -5.79 -15.44 -12.83
CA LEU A 310 -6.01 -14.12 -12.26
C LEU A 310 -7.46 -13.68 -12.42
N LYS A 311 -8.09 -13.99 -13.56
CA LYS A 311 -9.51 -13.68 -13.80
C LYS A 311 -10.43 -14.39 -12.80
N THR A 312 -10.12 -15.64 -12.49
CA THR A 312 -10.85 -16.42 -11.49
C THR A 312 -10.65 -15.84 -10.09
N LEU A 313 -9.40 -15.54 -9.71
CA LEU A 313 -9.07 -14.91 -8.41
C LEU A 313 -9.73 -13.54 -8.25
N TYR A 314 -9.75 -12.74 -9.31
CA TYR A 314 -10.44 -11.45 -9.33
C TYR A 314 -11.94 -11.63 -9.09
N GLY A 315 -12.58 -12.59 -9.75
CA GLY A 315 -14.01 -12.89 -9.54
C GLY A 315 -14.32 -13.26 -8.09
N PHE A 316 -13.51 -14.13 -7.46
CA PHE A 316 -13.69 -14.50 -6.06
C PHE A 316 -13.45 -13.34 -5.10
N THR A 317 -12.36 -12.59 -5.27
CA THR A 317 -12.05 -11.45 -4.38
C THR A 317 -13.07 -10.33 -4.50
N LYS A 318 -13.60 -10.09 -5.70
CA LYS A 318 -14.69 -9.14 -5.93
C LYS A 318 -15.98 -9.59 -5.24
N ALA A 319 -16.33 -10.88 -5.30
CA ALA A 319 -17.48 -11.43 -4.59
C ALA A 319 -17.32 -11.32 -3.06
N LEU A 320 -16.12 -11.57 -2.54
CA LEU A 320 -15.82 -11.39 -1.12
C LEU A 320 -15.95 -9.92 -0.70
N GLN A 321 -15.45 -8.98 -1.52
CA GLN A 321 -15.62 -7.53 -1.29
C GLN A 321 -17.11 -7.15 -1.23
N PHE A 322 -17.92 -7.67 -2.15
CA PHE A 322 -19.37 -7.45 -2.15
C PHE A 322 -20.02 -7.89 -0.82
N GLN A 323 -19.67 -9.08 -0.31
CA GLN A 323 -20.15 -9.57 0.99
C GLN A 323 -19.74 -8.65 2.15
N ILE A 324 -18.51 -8.15 2.15
CA ILE A 324 -18.02 -7.21 3.18
C ILE A 324 -18.80 -5.89 3.09
N MET A 325 -19.03 -5.38 1.89
CA MET A 325 -19.77 -4.13 1.68
C MET A 325 -21.21 -4.25 2.17
N GLU A 326 -21.86 -5.38 1.91
CA GLU A 326 -23.21 -5.69 2.42
C GLU A 326 -23.21 -5.76 3.95
N ALA A 327 -22.30 -6.54 4.55
CA ALA A 327 -22.18 -6.69 6.00
C ALA A 327 -21.89 -5.36 6.74
N LYS A 328 -21.21 -4.43 6.08
CA LYS A 328 -20.96 -3.07 6.58
C LYS A 328 -22.09 -2.08 6.30
N GLY A 329 -23.16 -2.48 5.59
CA GLY A 329 -24.22 -1.59 5.17
C GLY A 329 -23.82 -0.53 4.14
N LEU A 330 -22.68 -0.73 3.45
CA LEU A 330 -22.21 0.17 2.38
C LEU A 330 -23.02 0.00 1.11
N ILE A 331 -23.61 -1.16 0.92
CA ILE A 331 -24.54 -1.48 -0.16
C ILE A 331 -25.77 -2.19 0.42
N SER A 332 -26.89 -2.03 -0.26
CA SER A 332 -28.13 -2.81 0.00
C SER A 332 -28.47 -3.56 -1.28
N PRO A 333 -28.15 -4.87 -1.39
CA PRO A 333 -28.38 -5.63 -2.60
C PRO A 333 -29.87 -5.60 -2.97
N LYS A 334 -30.15 -5.20 -4.21
CA LYS A 334 -31.50 -5.17 -4.78
C LYS A 334 -31.41 -5.60 -6.23
N TRP A 335 -32.42 -6.29 -6.68
CA TRP A 335 -32.56 -6.56 -8.10
C TRP A 335 -32.68 -5.25 -8.87
N GLU A 336 -31.85 -5.07 -9.87
CA GLU A 336 -32.09 -4.04 -10.89
C GLU A 336 -33.29 -4.44 -11.73
N LYS A 337 -34.14 -3.45 -12.11
CA LYS A 337 -35.39 -3.67 -12.79
C LYS A 337 -35.27 -4.49 -14.09
N ASP A 338 -34.11 -4.32 -14.77
CA ASP A 338 -33.80 -4.96 -16.06
C ASP A 338 -32.66 -5.99 -15.94
N SER A 339 -32.43 -6.56 -14.76
CA SER A 339 -31.40 -7.57 -14.58
C SER A 339 -31.71 -8.83 -15.38
N LYS A 340 -30.74 -9.26 -16.19
CA LYS A 340 -30.84 -10.53 -16.96
C LYS A 340 -30.85 -11.80 -16.08
N TYR A 341 -30.65 -11.64 -14.77
CA TYR A 341 -30.67 -12.73 -13.80
C TYR A 341 -31.83 -12.66 -12.81
N ALA A 342 -32.73 -11.68 -12.97
CA ALA A 342 -33.94 -11.56 -12.14
C ALA A 342 -35.02 -12.58 -12.55
#